data_dfce813d1ac4d99a637e6ec60388478d
#
_entry.id   dfce813d1ac4d99a637e6ec60388478d
#
_cell.length_a   1.000
_cell.length_b   1.000
_cell.length_c   1.000
_cell.angle_alpha   90.00
_cell.angle_beta   90.00
_cell.angle_gamma   90.00
#
_symmetry.space_group_name_H-M   'P 1'
#
loop_
_entity.id
_entity.type
_entity.pdbx_description
1 polymer ?
#
loop_
_entity_poly.entity_id
_entity_poly.type
_entity_poly.pdbx_seq_one_letter_code
_entity_poly.pdbx_strand_id
1 'polypeptide(L)'
;MFEQKAAVFLYAVSPVHMGAGQAIGVIDHPIQRERHTGHPCFAGSGIKGAVRHSFKSLGGDENHINRLFGPESGSAELHAGAVSFGDAQIVALPVRSLKGGFVYATCPQAIARTQRLLAHLGLARNWPTLPEVAQGSCLTVHA
;
A
#
# COMPACT_ATOMS: atom_id res chain seq x y z
N MET A 1 -5.82 -19.70 -10.47
CA MET A 1 -6.67 -18.55 -10.11
C MET A 1 -6.74 -18.52 -8.59
N PHE A 2 -6.63 -17.34 -7.94
CA PHE A 2 -6.72 -17.28 -6.48
C PHE A 2 -8.17 -17.53 -6.04
N GLU A 3 -8.36 -18.42 -5.07
CA GLU A 3 -9.68 -18.82 -4.56
C GLU A 3 -10.21 -17.81 -3.54
N GLN A 4 -9.31 -17.22 -2.76
CA GLN A 4 -9.63 -16.27 -1.72
C GLN A 4 -8.98 -14.93 -1.98
N LYS A 5 -9.65 -13.85 -1.60
CA LYS A 5 -9.17 -12.48 -1.74
C LYS A 5 -9.48 -11.71 -0.47
N ALA A 6 -8.58 -10.83 -0.07
CA ALA A 6 -8.76 -9.96 1.09
C ALA A 6 -8.22 -8.56 0.80
N ALA A 7 -8.85 -7.54 1.40
CA ALA A 7 -8.28 -6.21 1.49
C ALA A 7 -7.51 -6.07 2.79
N VAL A 8 -6.30 -5.53 2.73
CA VAL A 8 -5.49 -5.20 3.89
C VAL A 8 -5.31 -3.69 3.92
N PHE A 9 -5.69 -3.07 5.02
CA PHE A 9 -5.46 -1.65 5.26
C PHE A 9 -4.19 -1.49 6.09
N LEU A 10 -3.22 -0.78 5.53
CA LEU A 10 -1.96 -0.47 6.20
C LEU A 10 -2.07 0.93 6.80
N TYR A 11 -1.98 1.00 8.13
CA TYR A 11 -1.94 2.26 8.86
C TYR A 11 -0.54 2.45 9.44
N ALA A 12 0.19 3.46 8.95
CA ALA A 12 1.55 3.74 9.41
C ALA A 12 1.50 4.51 10.74
N VAL A 13 1.92 3.88 11.82
CA VAL A 13 2.03 4.50 13.17
C VAL A 13 3.35 5.24 13.39
N SER A 14 4.30 5.05 12.47
CA SER A 14 5.59 5.72 12.41
C SER A 14 5.96 5.98 10.95
N PRO A 15 6.92 6.89 10.67
CA PRO A 15 7.38 7.13 9.31
C PRO A 15 7.83 5.84 8.63
N VAL A 16 7.34 5.61 7.41
CA VAL A 16 7.71 4.45 6.59
C VAL A 16 8.38 4.93 5.33
N HIS A 17 9.49 4.31 4.97
CA HIS A 17 10.25 4.59 3.76
C HIS A 17 10.33 3.36 2.87
N MET A 18 9.63 3.36 1.74
CA MET A 18 9.77 2.35 0.69
C MET A 18 10.63 2.93 -0.42
N GLY A 19 11.90 2.53 -0.47
CA GLY A 19 12.86 3.04 -1.43
C GLY A 19 12.59 2.62 -2.87
N ALA A 20 12.88 3.51 -3.82
CA ALA A 20 12.77 3.28 -5.27
C ALA A 20 14.13 2.99 -5.94
N GLY A 21 15.15 2.71 -5.19
CA GLY A 21 16.52 2.54 -5.65
C GLY A 21 17.49 3.51 -4.97
N GLN A 22 18.68 3.67 -5.54
CA GLN A 22 19.75 4.44 -4.88
C GLN A 22 19.63 5.95 -5.07
N ALA A 23 19.40 6.42 -6.28
CA ALA A 23 19.26 7.85 -6.54
C ALA A 23 18.45 8.13 -7.81
N ILE A 24 17.73 9.24 -7.82
CA ILE A 24 17.10 9.82 -9.02
C ILE A 24 17.50 11.30 -9.08
N GLY A 25 18.42 11.64 -9.96
CA GLY A 25 18.94 13.00 -10.07
C GLY A 25 19.66 13.43 -8.79
N VAL A 26 19.15 14.48 -8.14
CA VAL A 26 19.70 15.04 -6.89
C VAL A 26 19.07 14.45 -5.62
N ILE A 27 18.08 13.57 -5.77
CA ILE A 27 17.37 12.95 -4.63
C ILE A 27 18.06 11.63 -4.31
N ASP A 28 18.63 11.54 -3.11
CA ASP A 28 19.14 10.31 -2.55
C ASP A 28 18.02 9.50 -1.90
N HIS A 29 18.01 8.19 -2.15
CA HIS A 29 16.99 7.27 -1.64
C HIS A 29 15.54 7.76 -1.83
N PRO A 30 15.07 8.02 -3.07
CA PRO A 30 13.70 8.45 -3.30
C PRO A 30 12.69 7.37 -2.90
N ILE A 31 11.50 7.81 -2.47
CA ILE A 31 10.40 6.88 -2.19
C ILE A 31 9.77 6.36 -3.48
N GLN A 32 9.21 5.15 -3.43
CA GLN A 32 8.44 4.61 -4.53
C GLN A 32 7.17 5.43 -4.78
N ARG A 33 6.93 5.70 -6.06
CA ARG A 33 5.74 6.42 -6.53
C ARG A 33 5.15 5.73 -7.75
N GLU A 34 3.85 5.79 -7.88
CA GLU A 34 3.17 5.42 -9.12
C GLU A 34 3.62 6.36 -10.24
N ARG A 35 4.02 5.79 -11.38
CA ARG A 35 4.56 6.57 -12.49
C ARG A 35 3.56 7.56 -13.09
N HIS A 36 2.29 7.18 -13.11
CA HIS A 36 1.24 7.95 -13.80
C HIS A 36 0.57 9.01 -12.92
N THR A 37 0.57 8.86 -11.60
CA THR A 37 -0.03 9.81 -10.65
C THR A 37 0.99 10.55 -9.81
N GLY A 38 2.20 10.00 -9.66
CA GLY A 38 3.19 10.48 -8.71
C GLY A 38 2.83 10.18 -7.25
N HIS A 39 1.72 9.49 -6.98
CA HIS A 39 1.33 9.14 -5.62
C HIS A 39 2.32 8.16 -5.00
N PRO A 40 2.66 8.30 -3.72
CA PRO A 40 3.42 7.28 -3.00
C PRO A 40 2.72 5.94 -3.05
N CYS A 41 3.49 4.86 -3.19
CA CYS A 41 2.96 3.51 -3.17
C CYS A 41 3.95 2.56 -2.51
N PHE A 42 3.47 1.40 -2.08
CA PHE A 42 4.34 0.30 -1.64
C PHE A 42 4.21 -0.85 -2.61
N ALA A 43 5.33 -1.29 -3.19
CA ALA A 43 5.32 -2.45 -4.05
C ALA A 43 4.89 -3.71 -3.30
N GLY A 44 4.02 -4.50 -3.90
CA GLY A 44 3.55 -5.76 -3.33
C GLY A 44 4.68 -6.74 -3.03
N SER A 45 5.75 -6.72 -3.83
CA SER A 45 6.96 -7.51 -3.57
C SER A 45 7.64 -7.11 -2.26
N GLY A 46 7.74 -5.80 -1.96
CA GLY A 46 8.30 -5.29 -0.71
C GLY A 46 7.43 -5.65 0.49
N ILE A 47 6.10 -5.52 0.36
CA ILE A 47 5.14 -5.93 1.40
C ILE A 47 5.29 -7.43 1.66
N LYS A 48 5.29 -8.25 0.61
CA LYS A 48 5.47 -9.70 0.71
C LYS A 48 6.75 -10.05 1.44
N GLY A 49 7.86 -9.39 1.10
CA GLY A 49 9.17 -9.60 1.76
C GLY A 49 9.13 -9.26 3.25
N ALA A 50 8.54 -8.13 3.60
CA ALA A 50 8.39 -7.70 5.00
C ALA A 50 7.52 -8.66 5.81
N VAL A 51 6.38 -9.10 5.24
CA VAL A 51 5.49 -10.07 5.90
C VAL A 51 6.17 -11.42 6.07
N ARG A 52 6.89 -11.91 5.03
CA ARG A 52 7.69 -13.15 5.12
C ARG A 52 8.71 -13.07 6.26
N HIS A 53 9.46 -11.96 6.34
CA HIS A 53 10.46 -11.75 7.37
C HIS A 53 9.85 -11.72 8.77
N SER A 54 8.76 -10.98 8.95
CA SER A 54 8.03 -10.93 10.22
C SER A 54 7.48 -12.29 10.64
N PHE A 55 6.94 -13.07 9.69
CA PHE A 55 6.41 -14.41 9.96
C PHE A 55 7.52 -15.36 10.45
N LYS A 56 8.71 -15.28 9.84
CA LYS A 56 9.89 -16.02 10.30
C LYS A 56 10.33 -15.60 11.70
N SER A 57 10.37 -14.30 11.96
CA SER A 57 10.77 -13.73 13.26
C SER A 57 9.81 -14.10 14.41
N LEU A 58 8.54 -14.35 14.09
CA LEU A 58 7.52 -14.79 15.04
C LEU A 58 7.52 -16.31 15.26
N GLY A 59 8.51 -17.03 14.75
CA GLY A 59 8.65 -18.48 14.91
C GLY A 59 7.85 -19.30 13.90
N GLY A 60 7.51 -18.71 12.75
CA GLY A 60 6.86 -19.44 11.66
C GLY A 60 7.74 -20.58 11.14
N ASP A 61 7.14 -21.74 10.93
CA ASP A 61 7.81 -22.91 10.37
C ASP A 61 8.23 -22.69 8.92
N GLU A 62 9.42 -23.14 8.55
CA GLU A 62 10.01 -22.90 7.23
C GLU A 62 9.18 -23.53 6.08
N ASN A 63 8.57 -24.71 6.31
CA ASN A 63 7.72 -25.33 5.31
C ASN A 63 6.47 -24.49 5.03
N HIS A 64 5.84 -23.94 6.06
CA HIS A 64 4.72 -23.01 5.91
C HIS A 64 5.14 -21.72 5.22
N ILE A 65 6.31 -21.17 5.57
CA ILE A 65 6.86 -19.97 4.92
C ILE A 65 7.03 -20.22 3.41
N ASN A 66 7.65 -21.33 3.03
CA ASN A 66 7.89 -21.68 1.63
C ASN A 66 6.58 -21.94 0.86
N ARG A 67 5.61 -22.57 1.48
CA ARG A 67 4.29 -22.78 0.86
C ARG A 67 3.53 -21.45 0.66
N LEU A 68 3.57 -20.55 1.62
CA LEU A 68 2.86 -19.28 1.55
C LEU A 68 3.55 -18.25 0.64
N PHE A 69 4.85 -18.10 0.78
CA PHE A 69 5.60 -17.03 0.13
C PHE A 69 6.49 -17.50 -1.03
N GLY A 70 6.63 -18.80 -1.24
CA GLY A 70 7.60 -19.39 -2.15
C GLY A 70 8.98 -19.56 -1.51
N PRO A 71 9.87 -20.36 -2.11
CA PRO A 71 11.22 -20.57 -1.60
C PRO A 71 12.09 -19.31 -1.71
N GLU A 72 13.22 -19.31 -1.03
CA GLU A 72 14.22 -18.24 -1.16
C GLU A 72 14.87 -18.26 -2.55
N SER A 73 15.34 -17.08 -2.98
CA SER A 73 16.07 -16.95 -4.24
C SER A 73 17.33 -17.83 -4.19
N GLY A 74 17.54 -18.64 -5.24
CA GLY A 74 18.65 -19.58 -5.31
C GLY A 74 18.35 -20.98 -4.80
N SER A 75 17.13 -21.25 -4.34
CA SER A 75 16.69 -22.61 -4.03
C SER A 75 16.69 -23.50 -5.27
N ALA A 76 17.00 -24.78 -5.11
CA ALA A 76 16.95 -25.77 -6.19
C ALA A 76 15.53 -26.02 -6.68
N GLU A 77 14.54 -25.89 -5.81
CA GLU A 77 13.13 -26.05 -6.12
C GLU A 77 12.43 -24.70 -6.11
N LEU A 78 12.13 -24.17 -7.29
CA LEU A 78 11.40 -22.90 -7.45
C LEU A 78 9.92 -23.17 -7.71
N HIS A 79 9.07 -22.59 -6.87
CA HIS A 79 7.62 -22.60 -7.05
C HIS A 79 7.00 -21.27 -6.60
N ALA A 80 5.83 -20.96 -7.10
CA ALA A 80 5.07 -19.81 -6.65
C ALA A 80 4.50 -20.04 -5.25
N GLY A 81 4.56 -19.04 -4.39
CA GLY A 81 3.86 -19.08 -3.10
C GLY A 81 2.35 -19.01 -3.27
N ALA A 82 1.62 -19.53 -2.29
CA ALA A 82 0.16 -19.55 -2.29
C ALA A 82 -0.48 -18.16 -2.13
N VAL A 83 0.27 -17.17 -1.64
CA VAL A 83 -0.21 -15.80 -1.40
C VAL A 83 0.46 -14.81 -2.36
N SER A 84 -0.36 -14.00 -3.00
CA SER A 84 0.08 -12.88 -3.84
C SER A 84 -0.29 -11.55 -3.18
N PHE A 85 0.63 -10.60 -3.18
CA PHE A 85 0.43 -9.26 -2.66
C PHE A 85 0.36 -8.26 -3.83
N GLY A 86 -0.74 -7.52 -3.91
CA GLY A 86 -0.82 -6.37 -4.79
C GLY A 86 -0.08 -5.17 -4.20
N ASP A 87 0.22 -4.19 -5.06
CA ASP A 87 0.79 -2.92 -4.60
C ASP A 87 -0.19 -2.19 -3.68
N ALA A 88 0.30 -1.68 -2.55
CA ALA A 88 -0.52 -0.83 -1.70
C ALA A 88 -0.55 0.59 -2.26
N GLN A 89 -1.77 1.06 -2.47
CA GLN A 89 -2.07 2.39 -2.99
C GLN A 89 -2.43 3.32 -1.85
N ILE A 90 -2.03 4.59 -1.98
CA ILE A 90 -2.35 5.57 -0.95
C ILE A 90 -3.86 5.86 -0.91
N VAL A 91 -4.41 5.88 0.30
CA VAL A 91 -5.79 6.28 0.56
C VAL A 91 -5.83 7.66 1.20
N ALA A 92 -4.97 7.91 2.17
CA ALA A 92 -4.81 9.20 2.83
C ALA A 92 -3.34 9.43 3.19
N LEU A 93 -2.91 10.68 3.10
CA LEU A 93 -1.54 11.11 3.40
C LEU A 93 -1.58 12.18 4.49
N PRO A 94 -0.76 12.07 5.55
CA PRO A 94 -0.63 13.14 6.51
C PRO A 94 0.09 14.33 5.87
N VAL A 95 -0.51 15.50 5.92
CA VAL A 95 0.06 16.76 5.46
C VAL A 95 0.16 17.75 6.61
N ARG A 96 1.17 18.59 6.63
CA ARG A 96 1.36 19.58 7.70
C ARG A 96 0.18 20.55 7.76
N SER A 97 -0.22 20.89 8.96
CA SER A 97 -1.30 21.83 9.24
C SER A 97 -0.90 22.78 10.37
N LEU A 98 -1.22 24.05 10.21
CA LEU A 98 -0.97 25.07 11.26
C LEU A 98 -1.89 24.86 12.47
N LYS A 99 -3.06 24.25 12.29
CA LYS A 99 -4.08 24.13 13.35
C LYS A 99 -3.91 22.88 14.23
N GLY A 100 -3.20 21.85 13.79
CA GLY A 100 -3.13 20.61 14.56
C GLY A 100 -1.86 19.78 14.29
N GLY A 101 -0.80 20.42 13.79
CA GLY A 101 0.43 19.75 13.39
C GLY A 101 0.31 19.06 12.04
N PHE A 102 -0.70 18.22 11.84
CA PHE A 102 -1.01 17.59 10.55
C PHE A 102 -2.52 17.31 10.40
N VAL A 103 -2.93 17.10 9.17
CA VAL A 103 -4.26 16.59 8.79
C VAL A 103 -4.10 15.49 7.76
N TYR A 104 -5.05 14.58 7.68
CA TYR A 104 -5.06 13.60 6.60
C TYR A 104 -5.68 14.21 5.35
N ALA A 105 -4.93 14.20 4.26
CA ALA A 105 -5.39 14.60 2.94
C ALA A 105 -5.69 13.37 2.10
N THR A 106 -6.75 13.43 1.32
CA THR A 106 -7.09 12.44 0.28
C THR A 106 -7.56 13.16 -0.97
N CYS A 107 -7.86 12.43 -2.03
CA CYS A 107 -8.40 13.00 -3.25
C CYS A 107 -9.47 12.08 -3.85
N PRO A 108 -10.36 12.60 -4.72
CA PRO A 108 -11.42 11.81 -5.35
C PRO A 108 -10.91 10.54 -6.05
N GLN A 109 -9.74 10.62 -6.69
CA GLN A 109 -9.12 9.48 -7.35
C GLN A 109 -8.72 8.37 -6.38
N ALA A 110 -8.09 8.70 -5.24
CA ALA A 110 -7.69 7.73 -4.23
C ALA A 110 -8.91 7.01 -3.65
N ILE A 111 -9.96 7.77 -3.35
CA ILE A 111 -11.22 7.21 -2.83
C ILE A 111 -11.91 6.32 -3.87
N ALA A 112 -12.03 6.76 -5.11
CA ALA A 112 -12.64 5.98 -6.19
C ALA A 112 -11.90 4.66 -6.45
N ARG A 113 -10.55 4.65 -6.33
CA ARG A 113 -9.74 3.42 -6.44
C ARG A 113 -10.00 2.47 -5.29
N THR A 114 -10.09 2.99 -4.08
CA THR A 114 -10.42 2.20 -2.88
C THR A 114 -11.81 1.58 -3.01
N GLN A 115 -12.80 2.33 -3.45
CA GLN A 115 -14.15 1.83 -3.70
C GLN A 115 -14.16 0.70 -4.72
N ARG A 116 -13.46 0.86 -5.86
CA ARG A 116 -13.36 -0.21 -6.87
C ARG A 116 -12.69 -1.47 -6.33
N LEU A 117 -11.60 -1.31 -5.57
CA LEU A 117 -10.91 -2.45 -4.96
C LEU A 117 -11.85 -3.22 -4.03
N LEU A 118 -12.56 -2.53 -3.15
CA LEU A 118 -13.51 -3.14 -2.22
C LEU A 118 -14.69 -3.79 -2.96
N ALA A 119 -15.19 -3.18 -4.03
CA ALA A 119 -16.25 -3.76 -4.85
C ALA A 119 -15.80 -5.09 -5.50
N HIS A 120 -14.57 -5.16 -6.02
CA HIS A 120 -14.00 -6.41 -6.56
C HIS A 120 -13.87 -7.54 -5.53
N LEU A 121 -13.84 -7.19 -4.25
CA LEU A 121 -13.80 -8.14 -3.14
C LEU A 121 -15.19 -8.49 -2.59
N GLY A 122 -16.26 -7.95 -3.18
CA GLY A 122 -17.61 -8.08 -2.66
C GLY A 122 -17.86 -7.29 -1.37
N LEU A 123 -16.98 -6.35 -1.02
CA LEU A 123 -17.03 -5.52 0.18
C LEU A 123 -17.55 -4.12 -0.12
N ALA A 124 -18.38 -3.99 -1.15
CA ALA A 124 -18.97 -2.69 -1.49
C ALA A 124 -19.74 -2.11 -0.30
N ARG A 125 -19.55 -0.80 -0.06
CA ARG A 125 -20.24 -0.04 0.98
C ARG A 125 -20.87 1.19 0.35
N ASN A 126 -21.94 1.66 0.94
CA ASN A 126 -22.54 2.94 0.57
C ASN A 126 -21.62 4.05 1.10
N TRP A 127 -20.84 4.61 0.21
CA TRP A 127 -20.00 5.76 0.52
C TRP A 127 -20.82 7.03 0.28
N PRO A 128 -20.62 8.08 1.09
CA PRO A 128 -21.22 9.37 0.80
C PRO A 128 -20.75 9.86 -0.57
N THR A 129 -21.58 10.62 -1.24
CA THR A 129 -21.21 11.31 -2.49
C THR A 129 -20.04 12.23 -2.21
N LEU A 130 -18.98 12.06 -2.97
CA LEU A 130 -17.82 12.92 -2.83
C LEU A 130 -18.16 14.31 -3.37
N PRO A 131 -17.82 15.38 -2.65
CA PRO A 131 -17.99 16.73 -3.16
C PRO A 131 -17.07 16.96 -4.37
N GLU A 132 -17.54 17.77 -5.31
CA GLU A 132 -16.70 18.24 -6.38
C GLU A 132 -15.61 19.18 -5.86
N VAL A 133 -14.40 18.93 -6.29
CA VAL A 133 -13.23 19.75 -5.93
C VAL A 133 -12.67 20.35 -7.21
N ALA A 134 -12.70 21.66 -7.31
CA ALA A 134 -12.14 22.36 -8.47
C ALA A 134 -10.63 22.12 -8.58
N GLN A 135 -10.13 22.14 -9.82
CA GLN A 135 -8.70 21.98 -10.04
C GLN A 135 -7.89 23.04 -9.31
N GLY A 136 -6.83 22.63 -8.61
CA GLY A 136 -5.97 23.52 -7.84
C GLY A 136 -6.57 23.98 -6.51
N SER A 137 -7.72 23.44 -6.10
CA SER A 137 -8.35 23.75 -4.81
C SER A 137 -8.40 22.52 -3.90
N CYS A 138 -8.74 22.77 -2.63
CA CYS A 138 -9.02 21.72 -1.66
C CYS A 138 -10.24 22.09 -0.81
N LEU A 139 -10.89 21.06 -0.28
CA LEU A 139 -11.93 21.22 0.72
C LEU A 139 -11.36 20.89 2.09
N THR A 140 -11.63 21.74 3.06
CA THR A 140 -11.25 21.48 4.45
C THR A 140 -12.50 21.18 5.26
N VAL A 141 -12.42 20.16 6.09
CA VAL A 141 -13.46 19.89 7.09
C VAL A 141 -13.13 20.76 8.30
N HIS A 142 -14.02 21.71 8.60
CA HIS A 142 -13.94 22.46 9.85
C HIS A 142 -14.48 21.57 10.98
N ALA A 143 -13.61 21.23 11.92
CA ALA A 143 -14.00 20.64 13.19
C ALA A 143 -14.42 21.77 14.16
#